data_78c08a0fbc743de637f0f5dd5948662c
#
_entry.id   78c08a0fbc743de637f0f5dd5948662c
#
_cell.length_a   1.000
_cell.length_b   1.000
_cell.length_c   1.000
_cell.angle_alpha   90.00
_cell.angle_beta   90.00
_cell.angle_gamma   90.00
#
_symmetry.space_group_name_H-M   'P 1'
#
loop_
_entity.id
_entity.type
_entity.pdbx_description
1 polymer ?
#
loop_
_entity_poly.entity_id
_entity_poly.type
_entity_poly.pdbx_seq_one_letter_code
_entity_poly.pdbx_strand_id
1 'polypeptide(L)'
;MVFLTIANLIRARGPDEFWRKRKIFRLAAHFIGRRRNCYSVAVRNVHHALTYATKARRLKKQDMKDLWDTRITAACEQHNITAFSMREGLERANIMLDRKSLSDLAAWEPKTFECLAAVASQKLYLDGFIDGTDKKAPTGKPLDLNNVILDDWLKEKK
;
A
#
# COMPACT_ATOMS: atom_id res chain seq x y z
N MET A 1 -42.68 37.16 16.64
CA MET A 1 -42.37 36.77 15.24
C MET A 1 -41.38 37.72 14.55
N VAL A 2 -41.34 39.00 14.83
CA VAL A 2 -40.38 39.94 14.24
C VAL A 2 -38.91 39.59 14.53
N PHE A 3 -38.60 39.08 15.72
CA PHE A 3 -37.26 38.70 16.11
C PHE A 3 -36.67 37.50 15.33
N LEU A 4 -37.48 36.55 14.92
CA LEU A 4 -37.04 35.41 14.12
C LEU A 4 -36.63 35.84 12.70
N THR A 5 -37.37 36.79 12.12
CA THR A 5 -37.06 37.33 10.79
C THR A 5 -35.79 38.17 10.80
N ILE A 6 -35.56 38.96 11.83
CA ILE A 6 -34.35 39.76 12.01
C ILE A 6 -33.14 38.83 12.26
N ALA A 7 -33.29 37.80 13.10
CA ALA A 7 -32.22 36.82 13.34
C ALA A 7 -31.84 36.07 12.05
N ASN A 8 -32.78 35.71 11.21
CA ASN A 8 -32.51 35.08 9.92
C ASN A 8 -31.83 36.03 8.93
N LEU A 9 -32.22 37.31 8.91
CA LEU A 9 -31.59 38.34 8.10
C LEU A 9 -30.16 38.61 8.55
N ILE A 10 -29.91 38.69 9.87
CA ILE A 10 -28.57 38.84 10.43
C ILE A 10 -27.68 37.65 10.07
N ARG A 11 -28.17 36.41 10.14
CA ARG A 11 -27.45 35.23 9.71
C ARG A 11 -27.14 35.21 8.22
N ALA A 12 -28.04 35.73 7.38
CA ALA A 12 -27.84 35.73 5.94
C ALA A 12 -26.94 36.86 5.44
N ARG A 13 -26.89 38.02 6.17
CA ARG A 13 -26.18 39.24 5.73
C ARG A 13 -25.19 39.81 6.73
N GLY A 14 -24.97 39.13 7.88
CA GLY A 14 -24.06 39.58 8.93
C GLY A 14 -22.58 39.22 8.70
N PRO A 15 -21.66 39.63 9.61
CA PRO A 15 -20.25 39.36 9.54
C PRO A 15 -19.90 37.84 9.41
N ASP A 16 -20.74 36.99 9.98
CA ASP A 16 -20.58 35.52 9.90
C ASP A 16 -20.70 35.01 8.46
N GLU A 17 -21.40 35.66 7.59
CA GLU A 17 -21.50 35.25 6.17
C GLU A 17 -20.14 35.38 5.48
N PHE A 18 -19.41 36.45 5.74
CA PHE A 18 -18.06 36.64 5.20
C PHE A 18 -17.10 35.51 5.67
N TRP A 19 -17.09 35.22 6.95
CA TRP A 19 -16.20 34.20 7.50
C TRP A 19 -16.55 32.78 7.05
N ARG A 20 -17.84 32.45 6.92
CA ARG A 20 -18.30 31.18 6.34
C ARG A 20 -17.85 31.04 4.89
N LYS A 21 -18.04 32.06 4.08
CA LYS A 21 -17.57 32.06 2.69
C LYS A 21 -16.06 31.96 2.62
N ARG A 22 -15.33 32.64 3.48
CA ARG A 22 -13.87 32.61 3.51
C ARG A 22 -13.32 31.24 3.86
N LYS A 23 -13.96 30.47 4.74
CA LYS A 23 -13.60 29.06 4.99
C LYS A 23 -13.70 28.21 3.72
N ILE A 24 -14.77 28.35 2.98
CA ILE A 24 -14.95 27.64 1.70
C ILE A 24 -13.91 28.07 0.66
N PHE A 25 -13.69 29.37 0.51
CA PHE A 25 -12.69 29.87 -0.44
C PHE A 25 -11.27 29.45 -0.08
N ARG A 26 -10.93 29.30 1.19
CA ARG A 26 -9.63 28.76 1.62
C ARG A 26 -9.44 27.33 1.12
N LEU A 27 -10.47 26.49 1.21
CA LEU A 27 -10.43 25.10 0.70
C LEU A 27 -10.46 25.04 -0.83
N ALA A 28 -11.07 26.02 -1.48
CA ALA A 28 -11.20 26.10 -2.93
C ALA A 28 -10.06 26.85 -3.63
N ALA A 29 -9.07 27.37 -2.89
CA ALA A 29 -8.04 28.27 -3.41
C ALA A 29 -7.24 27.71 -4.60
N HIS A 30 -7.02 26.40 -4.65
CA HIS A 30 -6.29 25.70 -5.72
C HIS A 30 -7.19 25.18 -6.85
N PHE A 31 -8.52 25.43 -6.83
CA PHE A 31 -9.43 24.96 -7.85
C PHE A 31 -9.30 25.78 -9.13
N ILE A 32 -9.52 25.12 -10.27
CA ILE A 32 -9.37 25.73 -11.58
C ILE A 32 -10.65 26.51 -11.96
N GLY A 33 -10.46 27.64 -12.62
CA GLY A 33 -11.53 28.46 -13.16
C GLY A 33 -12.41 29.13 -12.09
N ARG A 34 -13.70 29.28 -12.38
CA ARG A 34 -14.67 29.94 -11.50
C ARG A 34 -14.95 29.18 -10.20
N ARG A 35 -14.51 27.94 -10.09
CA ARG A 35 -14.62 27.13 -8.87
C ARG A 35 -13.86 27.73 -7.69
N ARG A 36 -12.85 28.53 -7.97
CA ARG A 36 -12.03 29.24 -6.99
C ARG A 36 -12.70 30.52 -6.47
N ASN A 37 -13.39 31.28 -7.35
CA ASN A 37 -13.83 32.65 -7.06
C ASN A 37 -15.33 32.78 -6.86
N CYS A 38 -16.18 31.93 -7.48
CA CYS A 38 -17.62 31.99 -7.38
C CYS A 38 -18.14 31.13 -6.25
N TYR A 39 -18.74 31.71 -5.21
CA TYR A 39 -19.13 30.98 -3.99
C TYR A 39 -20.10 29.81 -4.26
N SER A 40 -21.16 30.03 -5.06
CA SER A 40 -22.13 28.97 -5.35
C SER A 40 -21.54 27.75 -6.06
N VAL A 41 -20.48 27.97 -6.85
CA VAL A 41 -19.74 26.90 -7.52
C VAL A 41 -18.70 26.31 -6.57
N ALA A 42 -17.99 27.17 -5.84
CA ALA A 42 -16.96 26.75 -4.89
C ALA A 42 -17.50 25.82 -3.81
N VAL A 43 -18.64 26.14 -3.19
CA VAL A 43 -19.20 25.32 -2.10
C VAL A 43 -19.56 23.91 -2.57
N ARG A 44 -20.16 23.78 -3.75
CA ARG A 44 -20.48 22.46 -4.31
C ARG A 44 -19.23 21.63 -4.60
N ASN A 45 -18.24 22.25 -5.20
CA ASN A 45 -16.97 21.57 -5.48
C ASN A 45 -16.19 21.18 -4.22
N VAL A 46 -16.23 22.01 -3.17
CA VAL A 46 -15.64 21.68 -1.86
C VAL A 46 -16.35 20.48 -1.23
N HIS A 47 -17.70 20.46 -1.28
CA HIS A 47 -18.45 19.30 -0.79
C HIS A 47 -18.08 18.01 -1.53
N HIS A 48 -17.97 18.07 -2.86
CA HIS A 48 -17.50 16.92 -3.66
C HIS A 48 -16.08 16.52 -3.29
N ALA A 49 -15.17 17.48 -3.16
CA ALA A 49 -13.78 17.20 -2.78
C ALA A 49 -13.68 16.49 -1.42
N LEU A 50 -14.45 16.92 -0.43
CA LEU A 50 -14.49 16.30 0.89
C LEU A 50 -15.10 14.89 0.85
N THR A 51 -16.15 14.70 0.05
CA THR A 51 -16.75 13.37 -0.17
C THR A 51 -15.75 12.43 -0.83
N TYR A 52 -15.04 12.88 -1.85
CA TYR A 52 -14.02 12.09 -2.52
C TYR A 52 -12.83 11.81 -1.62
N ALA A 53 -12.39 12.75 -0.81
CA ALA A 53 -11.34 12.56 0.17
C ALA A 53 -11.69 11.46 1.20
N THR A 54 -12.95 11.46 1.66
CA THR A 54 -13.43 10.41 2.58
C THR A 54 -13.45 9.03 1.91
N LYS A 55 -13.95 8.95 0.68
CA LYS A 55 -13.95 7.72 -0.12
C LYS A 55 -12.52 7.24 -0.41
N ALA A 56 -11.65 8.14 -0.83
CA ALA A 56 -10.27 7.83 -1.18
C ALA A 56 -9.46 7.29 0.00
N ARG A 57 -9.69 7.79 1.24
CA ARG A 57 -9.03 7.24 2.43
C ARG A 57 -9.37 5.76 2.68
N ARG A 58 -10.57 5.32 2.30
CA ARG A 58 -10.97 3.90 2.38
C ARG A 58 -10.33 3.09 1.24
N LEU A 59 -10.42 3.60 0.02
CA LEU A 59 -9.86 2.93 -1.17
C LEU A 59 -8.34 2.81 -1.12
N LYS A 60 -7.64 3.83 -0.58
CA LYS A 60 -6.18 3.81 -0.48
C LYS A 60 -5.64 2.54 0.21
N LYS A 61 -6.35 2.01 1.19
CA LYS A 61 -5.94 0.79 1.87
C LYS A 61 -5.95 -0.43 0.94
N GLN A 62 -6.93 -0.49 0.05
CA GLN A 62 -7.01 -1.54 -0.96
C GLN A 62 -5.95 -1.33 -2.04
N ASP A 63 -5.85 -0.12 -2.58
CA ASP A 63 -4.87 0.24 -3.61
C ASP A 63 -3.43 -0.09 -3.16
N MET A 64 -3.11 0.17 -1.88
CA MET A 64 -1.79 -0.18 -1.34
C MET A 64 -1.56 -1.68 -1.24
N LYS A 65 -2.59 -2.46 -0.87
CA LYS A 65 -2.47 -3.93 -0.84
C LYS A 65 -2.25 -4.48 -2.25
N ASP A 66 -3.01 -4.00 -3.21
CA ASP A 66 -2.90 -4.44 -4.60
C ASP A 66 -1.52 -4.07 -5.19
N LEU A 67 -1.00 -2.89 -4.83
CA LEU A 67 0.36 -2.47 -5.23
C LEU A 67 1.44 -3.38 -4.62
N TRP A 68 1.34 -3.73 -3.34
CA TRP A 68 2.30 -4.65 -2.71
C TRP A 68 2.22 -6.05 -3.34
N ASP A 69 1.01 -6.56 -3.56
CA ASP A 69 0.83 -7.86 -4.21
C ASP A 69 1.40 -7.88 -5.64
N THR A 70 1.22 -6.81 -6.41
CA THR A 70 1.81 -6.67 -7.75
C THR A 70 3.35 -6.69 -7.70
N ARG A 71 3.96 -5.97 -6.76
CA ARG A 71 5.42 -5.95 -6.59
C ARG A 71 5.97 -7.30 -6.18
N ILE A 72 5.32 -7.97 -5.23
CA ILE A 72 5.71 -9.31 -4.79
C ILE A 72 5.59 -10.30 -5.95
N THR A 73 4.50 -10.26 -6.72
CA THR A 73 4.29 -11.14 -7.87
C THR A 73 5.40 -10.98 -8.90
N ALA A 74 5.72 -9.73 -9.28
CA ALA A 74 6.79 -9.45 -10.22
C ALA A 74 8.16 -9.95 -9.74
N ALA A 75 8.46 -9.78 -8.46
CA ALA A 75 9.71 -10.28 -7.87
C ALA A 75 9.74 -11.82 -7.81
N CYS A 76 8.64 -12.45 -7.46
CA CYS A 76 8.53 -13.92 -7.43
C CYS A 76 8.73 -14.54 -8.82
N GLU A 77 8.19 -13.89 -9.87
CA GLU A 77 8.37 -14.34 -11.25
C GLU A 77 9.84 -14.35 -11.70
N GLN A 78 10.66 -13.40 -11.21
CA GLN A 78 12.10 -13.40 -11.48
C GLN A 78 12.80 -14.63 -10.90
N HIS A 79 12.30 -15.17 -9.80
CA HIS A 79 12.85 -16.37 -9.14
C HIS A 79 12.11 -17.66 -9.52
N ASN A 80 11.26 -17.63 -10.54
CA ASN A 80 10.47 -18.78 -11.01
C ASN A 80 9.58 -19.42 -9.93
N ILE A 81 9.09 -18.63 -8.98
CA ILE A 81 8.14 -19.04 -7.95
C ILE A 81 6.85 -18.20 -8.09
N THR A 82 5.70 -18.78 -7.77
CA THR A 82 4.46 -17.99 -7.72
C THR A 82 4.36 -17.23 -6.39
N ALA A 83 3.68 -16.08 -6.39
CA ALA A 83 3.47 -15.32 -5.16
C ALA A 83 2.67 -16.10 -4.10
N PHE A 84 1.83 -17.04 -4.54
CA PHE A 84 1.09 -17.94 -3.65
C PHE A 84 2.06 -18.92 -2.98
N SER A 85 2.87 -19.62 -3.76
CA SER A 85 3.85 -20.59 -3.27
C SER A 85 4.89 -19.92 -2.37
N MET A 86 5.32 -18.71 -2.71
CA MET A 86 6.22 -17.94 -1.84
C MET A 86 5.63 -17.75 -0.45
N ARG A 87 4.39 -17.31 -0.35
CA ARG A 87 3.72 -17.08 0.94
C ARG A 87 3.50 -18.39 1.71
N GLU A 88 3.02 -19.40 1.04
CA GLU A 88 2.81 -20.74 1.63
C GLU A 88 4.12 -21.33 2.14
N GLY A 89 5.19 -21.24 1.36
CA GLY A 89 6.52 -21.73 1.76
C GLY A 89 7.11 -20.98 2.97
N LEU A 90 6.94 -19.66 3.02
CA LEU A 90 7.38 -18.86 4.17
C LEU A 90 6.57 -19.18 5.43
N GLU A 91 5.25 -19.33 5.31
CA GLU A 91 4.38 -19.71 6.43
C GLU A 91 4.77 -21.08 7.01
N ARG A 92 5.02 -22.07 6.15
CA ARG A 92 5.52 -23.38 6.54
C ARG A 92 6.93 -23.37 7.16
N ALA A 93 7.74 -22.40 6.76
CA ALA A 93 9.06 -22.16 7.36
C ALA A 93 8.97 -21.34 8.67
N ASN A 94 7.76 -21.02 9.16
CA ASN A 94 7.50 -20.15 10.32
C ASN A 94 8.09 -18.74 10.17
N ILE A 95 8.20 -18.23 8.93
CA ILE A 95 8.63 -16.87 8.63
C ILE A 95 7.40 -16.01 8.38
N MET A 96 7.02 -15.21 9.37
CA MET A 96 5.81 -14.39 9.33
C MET A 96 6.15 -12.96 8.91
N LEU A 97 6.15 -12.70 7.61
CA LEU A 97 6.35 -11.37 7.04
C LEU A 97 5.05 -10.83 6.43
N ASP A 98 4.77 -9.54 6.66
CA ASP A 98 3.63 -8.89 6.07
C ASP A 98 3.90 -8.50 4.60
N ARG A 99 2.83 -8.23 3.85
CA ARG A 99 2.93 -7.88 2.42
C ARG A 99 3.77 -6.64 2.17
N LYS A 100 3.70 -5.66 3.07
CA LYS A 100 4.48 -4.44 2.94
C LYS A 100 5.97 -4.75 3.04
N SER A 101 6.39 -5.46 4.08
CA SER A 101 7.79 -5.82 4.29
C SER A 101 8.35 -6.65 3.14
N LEU A 102 7.61 -7.65 2.65
CA LEU A 102 8.01 -8.43 1.47
C LEU A 102 8.15 -7.56 0.22
N SER A 103 7.21 -6.64 -0.01
CA SER A 103 7.25 -5.69 -1.13
C SER A 103 8.43 -4.72 -1.04
N ASP A 104 8.76 -4.27 0.17
CA ASP A 104 9.88 -3.36 0.40
C ASP A 104 11.22 -4.10 0.23
N LEU A 105 11.35 -5.34 0.72
CA LEU A 105 12.51 -6.20 0.48
C LEU A 105 12.70 -6.48 -1.02
N ALA A 106 11.63 -6.80 -1.73
CA ALA A 106 11.68 -7.02 -3.17
C ALA A 106 12.21 -5.81 -3.96
N ALA A 107 11.91 -4.59 -3.49
CA ALA A 107 12.32 -3.36 -4.17
C ALA A 107 13.72 -2.87 -3.78
N TRP A 108 14.07 -2.96 -2.49
CA TRP A 108 15.28 -2.35 -1.95
C TRP A 108 16.41 -3.34 -1.69
N GLU A 109 16.07 -4.61 -1.39
CA GLU A 109 17.02 -5.66 -1.03
C GLU A 109 16.77 -6.95 -1.83
N PRO A 110 17.03 -6.95 -3.15
CA PRO A 110 16.71 -8.10 -4.01
C PRO A 110 17.45 -9.39 -3.59
N LYS A 111 18.65 -9.31 -3.06
CA LYS A 111 19.40 -10.49 -2.57
C LYS A 111 18.75 -11.14 -1.35
N THR A 112 18.25 -10.33 -0.42
CA THR A 112 17.49 -10.82 0.74
C THR A 112 16.20 -11.49 0.29
N PHE A 113 15.50 -10.89 -0.69
CA PHE A 113 14.30 -11.49 -1.26
C PHE A 113 14.60 -12.82 -1.99
N GLU A 114 15.70 -12.91 -2.72
CA GLU A 114 16.18 -14.15 -3.35
C GLU A 114 16.40 -15.26 -2.31
N CYS A 115 17.06 -14.95 -1.20
CA CYS A 115 17.25 -15.91 -0.10
C CYS A 115 15.92 -16.40 0.47
N LEU A 116 14.94 -15.50 0.67
CA LEU A 116 13.61 -15.86 1.14
C LEU A 116 12.86 -16.74 0.13
N ALA A 117 12.99 -16.44 -1.16
CA ALA A 117 12.40 -17.26 -2.24
C ALA A 117 13.02 -18.66 -2.28
N ALA A 118 14.34 -18.77 -2.09
CA ALA A 118 15.03 -20.05 -2.01
C ALA A 118 14.57 -20.89 -0.80
N VAL A 119 14.46 -20.27 0.37
CA VAL A 119 13.94 -20.94 1.58
C VAL A 119 12.51 -21.43 1.39
N ALA A 120 11.64 -20.58 0.82
CA ALA A 120 10.25 -20.95 0.55
C ALA A 120 10.15 -22.12 -0.42
N SER A 121 10.90 -22.07 -1.53
CA SER A 121 10.93 -23.15 -2.54
C SER A 121 11.45 -24.46 -1.95
N GLN A 122 12.52 -24.41 -1.15
CA GLN A 122 13.09 -25.58 -0.50
C GLN A 122 12.11 -26.21 0.49
N LYS A 123 11.42 -25.39 1.28
CA LYS A 123 10.44 -25.88 2.25
C LYS A 123 9.25 -26.55 1.55
N LEU A 124 8.74 -25.98 0.50
CA LEU A 124 7.66 -26.57 -0.31
C LEU A 124 8.07 -27.90 -0.94
N TYR A 125 9.32 -27.97 -1.42
CA TYR A 125 9.87 -29.22 -1.96
C TYR A 125 9.97 -30.30 -0.90
N LEU A 126 10.49 -29.98 0.30
CA LEU A 126 10.61 -30.94 1.41
C LEU A 126 9.25 -31.45 1.91
N ASP A 127 8.25 -30.58 1.89
CA ASP A 127 6.88 -30.93 2.31
C ASP A 127 6.08 -31.65 1.20
N GLY A 128 6.68 -31.85 0.02
CA GLY A 128 6.03 -32.51 -1.14
C GLY A 128 4.92 -31.67 -1.78
N PHE A 129 4.87 -30.37 -1.49
CA PHE A 129 3.94 -29.43 -2.10
C PHE A 129 4.51 -28.99 -3.45
N ILE A 130 4.16 -29.72 -4.51
CA ILE A 130 4.52 -29.36 -5.89
C ILE A 130 3.44 -28.39 -6.37
N ASP A 131 3.84 -27.17 -6.70
CA ASP A 131 2.96 -26.26 -7.45
C ASP A 131 2.50 -26.96 -8.74
N GLY A 132 1.21 -26.91 -9.04
CA GLY A 132 0.64 -27.48 -10.26
C GLY A 132 1.13 -26.83 -11.58
N THR A 133 2.16 -26.02 -11.51
CA THR A 133 2.94 -25.55 -12.64
C THR A 133 4.17 -26.44 -12.77
N ASP A 134 4.36 -27.10 -13.92
CA ASP A 134 5.49 -27.99 -14.29
C ASP A 134 6.88 -27.32 -14.20
N LYS A 135 7.12 -26.55 -13.17
CA LYS A 135 8.41 -25.87 -12.95
C LYS A 135 9.34 -26.88 -12.27
N LYS A 136 10.47 -27.15 -12.92
CA LYS A 136 11.55 -27.99 -12.42
C LYS A 136 11.82 -27.70 -10.94
N ALA A 137 11.92 -28.77 -10.14
CA ALA A 137 12.43 -28.69 -8.77
C ALA A 137 13.70 -27.81 -8.72
N PRO A 138 13.89 -26.99 -7.68
CA PRO A 138 15.08 -26.18 -7.56
C PRO A 138 16.30 -27.08 -7.64
N THR A 139 17.15 -26.88 -8.65
CA THR A 139 18.36 -27.68 -8.93
C THR A 139 19.53 -27.30 -7.99
N GLY A 140 19.25 -26.68 -6.88
CA GLY A 140 20.25 -26.33 -5.86
C GLY A 140 20.42 -27.44 -4.81
N LYS A 141 21.64 -27.63 -4.31
CA LYS A 141 21.85 -28.41 -3.10
C LYS A 141 20.98 -27.82 -1.97
N PRO A 142 20.39 -28.67 -1.08
CA PRO A 142 19.64 -28.16 0.05
C PRO A 142 20.52 -27.15 0.81
N LEU A 143 19.98 -25.95 1.00
CA LEU A 143 20.64 -24.94 1.83
C LEU A 143 20.67 -25.48 3.26
N ASP A 144 21.83 -25.88 3.74
CA ASP A 144 22.06 -26.14 5.16
C ASP A 144 21.93 -24.82 5.91
N LEU A 145 20.70 -24.54 6.35
CA LEU A 145 20.37 -23.29 7.06
C LEU A 145 21.27 -23.04 8.28
N ASN A 146 21.89 -24.10 8.83
CA ASN A 146 22.85 -23.98 9.93
C ASN A 146 24.24 -23.51 9.46
N ASN A 147 24.57 -23.64 8.19
CA ASN A 147 25.93 -23.33 7.66
C ASN A 147 25.97 -22.02 6.88
N VAL A 148 24.86 -21.57 6.27
CA VAL A 148 24.82 -20.34 5.42
C VAL A 148 25.08 -19.07 6.23
N ILE A 149 24.65 -19.02 7.49
CA ILE A 149 24.84 -17.82 8.34
C ILE A 149 26.26 -17.74 8.93
N LEU A 150 26.93 -18.85 9.04
CA LEU A 150 28.28 -18.91 9.68
C LEU A 150 29.43 -18.79 8.69
N ASP A 151 29.31 -19.30 7.47
CA ASP A 151 30.43 -19.35 6.53
C ASP A 151 30.79 -18.02 5.88
N ASP A 152 29.84 -17.18 5.60
CA ASP A 152 30.10 -15.85 5.03
C ASP A 152 30.59 -14.85 6.06
N TRP A 153 30.15 -14.97 7.31
CA TRP A 153 30.64 -14.14 8.44
C TRP A 153 32.09 -14.47 8.85
N LEU A 154 32.51 -15.70 8.66
CA LEU A 154 33.87 -16.16 8.99
C LEU A 154 34.86 -15.88 7.87
N LYS A 155 34.41 -15.70 6.62
CA LYS A 155 35.27 -15.34 5.49
C LYS A 155 35.65 -13.86 5.44
N GLU A 156 34.82 -12.97 6.01
CA GLU A 156 35.10 -11.53 6.09
C GLU A 156 36.06 -11.14 7.23
N LYS A 157 36.45 -12.08 8.11
CA LYS A 157 37.37 -11.82 9.24
C LYS A 157 38.78 -12.44 9.07
N LYS A 158 39.12 -12.90 7.89
CA LYS A 158 40.49 -13.27 7.50
C LYS A 158 41.01 -12.31 6.44
#